data_606905480e8eca5d5ae4d406a62f0c7e
#
_entry.id   606905480e8eca5d5ae4d406a62f0c7e
#
_cell.length_a   1.000
_cell.length_b   1.000
_cell.length_c   1.000
_cell.angle_alpha   90.00
_cell.angle_beta   90.00
_cell.angle_gamma   90.00
#
_symmetry.space_group_name_H-M   'P 1'
#
loop_
_entity.id
_entity.type
_entity.pdbx_description
1 polymer ?
#
loop_
_entity_poly.entity_id
_entity_poly.type
_entity_poly.pdbx_seq_one_letter_code
_entity_poly.pdbx_strand_id
1 'polypeptide(L)'
;MRYLGEDLEEYKSRFEIKSKDKPEAWKSLINLCKVLNETPQDQLVSKLEPLLDIDSTLWFLAYDVAFINSDGYWTRASDYSIYLDKAGKFHIIPHDMNESFREMRSGRRRGGGGGGGGRRGRFGGGPGGPPQSGPGGPPQGGPGGPGGPPPTDPSAGSGFGLKPMASMTDRFPLRSKLLAVPELKAKYLANLKSIAANDLSAETFGTVVAKLSDVIAAEVKKDSRKLTTNSAFEAATKKGSDGALNKFAAERSKYLLEHPLIKELER
;
A
#
# COMPACT_ATOMS: atom_id res chain seq x y z
N MET A 1 0.93 -10.03 -6.59
CA MET A 1 0.58 -10.84 -7.79
C MET A 1 1.83 -11.41 -8.47
N ARG A 2 2.71 -12.05 -7.69
CA ARG A 2 3.87 -12.80 -8.23
C ARG A 2 3.40 -14.14 -8.79
N TYR A 3 4.04 -14.61 -9.87
CA TYR A 3 3.86 -15.99 -10.30
C TYR A 3 4.67 -16.92 -9.40
N LEU A 4 4.04 -17.97 -8.90
CA LEU A 4 4.57 -18.90 -7.90
C LEU A 4 4.64 -20.35 -8.44
N GLY A 5 4.55 -20.50 -9.76
CA GLY A 5 4.38 -21.80 -10.40
C GLY A 5 2.91 -22.20 -10.50
N GLU A 6 2.66 -23.47 -10.79
CA GLU A 6 1.31 -24.00 -11.01
C GLU A 6 0.68 -24.62 -9.74
N ASP A 7 1.42 -24.63 -8.61
CA ASP A 7 0.93 -25.20 -7.35
C ASP A 7 -0.12 -24.27 -6.72
N LEU A 8 -1.34 -24.76 -6.61
CA LEU A 8 -2.48 -24.03 -6.06
C LEU A 8 -2.29 -23.65 -4.58
N GLU A 9 -1.63 -24.48 -3.79
CA GLU A 9 -1.47 -24.25 -2.35
C GLU A 9 -0.57 -23.04 -2.07
N GLU A 10 0.39 -22.76 -2.94
CA GLU A 10 1.20 -21.53 -2.89
C GLU A 10 0.36 -20.26 -3.03
N TYR A 11 -0.71 -20.30 -3.84
CA TYR A 11 -1.63 -19.17 -3.99
C TYR A 11 -2.61 -19.07 -2.83
N LYS A 12 -3.17 -20.18 -2.35
CA LYS A 12 -4.07 -20.19 -1.19
C LYS A 12 -3.39 -19.69 0.10
N SER A 13 -2.08 -19.84 0.20
CA SER A 13 -1.30 -19.27 1.32
C SER A 13 -1.24 -17.74 1.31
N ARG A 14 -1.59 -17.09 0.19
CA ARG A 14 -1.42 -15.64 -0.04
C ARG A 14 -2.70 -14.91 -0.45
N PHE A 15 -3.66 -15.65 -0.97
CA PHE A 15 -4.94 -15.12 -1.42
C PHE A 15 -6.07 -15.89 -0.78
N GLU A 16 -7.15 -15.19 -0.51
CA GLU A 16 -8.39 -15.77 0.00
C GLU A 16 -9.53 -15.45 -0.97
N ILE A 17 -10.29 -16.46 -1.39
CA ILE A 17 -11.52 -16.23 -2.14
C ILE A 17 -12.63 -15.82 -1.17
N LYS A 18 -13.18 -14.61 -1.33
CA LYS A 18 -14.29 -14.08 -0.53
C LYS A 18 -15.66 -14.49 -1.07
N SER A 19 -15.72 -15.05 -2.25
CA SER A 19 -16.92 -15.59 -2.89
C SER A 19 -16.92 -17.13 -2.85
N LYS A 20 -17.79 -17.76 -3.66
CA LYS A 20 -17.78 -19.23 -3.78
C LYS A 20 -16.45 -19.71 -4.34
N ASP A 21 -15.77 -20.57 -3.59
CA ASP A 21 -14.50 -21.18 -4.01
C ASP A 21 -14.73 -22.13 -5.21
N LYS A 22 -14.12 -21.77 -6.34
CA LYS A 22 -14.21 -22.52 -7.58
C LYS A 22 -12.81 -22.75 -8.16
N PRO A 23 -12.49 -23.99 -8.59
CA PRO A 23 -11.18 -24.27 -9.20
C PRO A 23 -10.84 -23.38 -10.40
N GLU A 24 -11.85 -22.98 -11.19
CA GLU A 24 -11.68 -22.12 -12.37
C GLU A 24 -11.18 -20.73 -12.00
N ALA A 25 -11.64 -20.18 -10.86
CA ALA A 25 -11.18 -18.87 -10.39
C ALA A 25 -9.69 -18.89 -10.02
N TRP A 26 -9.23 -19.96 -9.38
CA TRP A 26 -7.81 -20.15 -9.09
C TRP A 26 -6.96 -20.30 -10.34
N LYS A 27 -7.42 -21.09 -11.32
CA LYS A 27 -6.74 -21.22 -12.60
C LYS A 27 -6.61 -19.88 -13.32
N SER A 28 -7.67 -19.08 -13.29
CA SER A 28 -7.65 -17.73 -13.87
C SER A 28 -6.63 -16.83 -13.17
N LEU A 29 -6.57 -16.87 -11.83
CA LEU A 29 -5.59 -16.09 -11.05
C LEU A 29 -4.14 -16.53 -11.35
N ILE A 30 -3.88 -17.83 -11.40
CA ILE A 30 -2.56 -18.39 -11.74
C ILE A 30 -2.16 -17.93 -13.14
N ASN A 31 -3.06 -18.01 -14.11
CA ASN A 31 -2.82 -17.56 -15.48
C ASN A 31 -2.53 -16.04 -15.54
N LEU A 32 -3.30 -15.21 -14.84
CA LEU A 32 -3.02 -13.77 -14.73
C LEU A 32 -1.63 -13.51 -14.17
N CYS A 33 -1.28 -14.18 -13.07
CA CYS A 33 0.05 -14.03 -12.46
C CYS A 33 1.16 -14.48 -13.43
N LYS A 34 0.99 -15.59 -14.14
CA LYS A 34 1.93 -16.10 -15.13
C LYS A 34 2.14 -15.10 -16.26
N VAL A 35 1.06 -14.67 -16.91
CA VAL A 35 1.12 -13.70 -18.01
C VAL A 35 1.78 -12.39 -17.57
N LEU A 36 1.40 -11.86 -16.40
CA LEU A 36 1.98 -10.62 -15.87
C LEU A 36 3.49 -10.73 -15.62
N ASN A 37 3.98 -11.89 -15.16
CA ASN A 37 5.39 -12.02 -14.73
C ASN A 37 6.31 -12.56 -15.82
N GLU A 38 5.83 -13.43 -16.72
CA GLU A 38 6.67 -14.17 -17.67
C GLU A 38 6.57 -13.67 -19.12
N THR A 39 5.54 -12.87 -19.45
CA THR A 39 5.41 -12.34 -20.81
C THR A 39 6.49 -11.29 -21.11
N PRO A 40 7.18 -11.38 -22.26
CA PRO A 40 8.08 -10.33 -22.73
C PRO A 40 7.39 -8.97 -22.82
N GLN A 41 8.13 -7.89 -22.53
CA GLN A 41 7.58 -6.53 -22.42
C GLN A 41 6.85 -6.07 -23.69
N ASP A 42 7.35 -6.40 -24.87
CA ASP A 42 6.77 -6.07 -26.18
C ASP A 42 5.42 -6.75 -26.46
N GLN A 43 5.14 -7.85 -25.77
CA GLN A 43 3.89 -8.61 -25.88
C GLN A 43 2.96 -8.44 -24.66
N LEU A 44 3.45 -7.81 -23.61
CA LEU A 44 2.76 -7.79 -22.31
C LEU A 44 1.36 -7.19 -22.41
N VAL A 45 1.21 -6.06 -23.07
CA VAL A 45 -0.08 -5.37 -23.18
C VAL A 45 -1.10 -6.26 -23.87
N SER A 46 -0.78 -6.77 -25.06
CA SER A 46 -1.71 -7.59 -25.85
C SER A 46 -2.11 -8.90 -25.17
N LYS A 47 -1.22 -9.49 -24.36
CA LYS A 47 -1.50 -10.72 -23.60
C LYS A 47 -2.24 -10.47 -22.31
N LEU A 48 -2.04 -9.31 -21.69
CA LEU A 48 -2.62 -8.97 -20.40
C LEU A 48 -3.99 -8.29 -20.52
N GLU A 49 -4.22 -7.52 -21.57
CA GLU A 49 -5.46 -6.77 -21.80
C GLU A 49 -6.76 -7.63 -21.77
N PRO A 50 -6.79 -8.87 -22.27
CA PRO A 50 -7.94 -9.75 -22.09
C PRO A 50 -8.14 -10.21 -20.65
N LEU A 51 -7.11 -10.21 -19.82
CA LEU A 51 -7.10 -10.79 -18.47
C LEU A 51 -7.22 -9.74 -17.36
N LEU A 52 -6.78 -8.52 -17.59
CA LEU A 52 -6.72 -7.46 -16.58
C LEU A 52 -7.24 -6.14 -17.15
N ASP A 53 -8.05 -5.45 -16.39
CA ASP A 53 -8.35 -4.05 -16.67
C ASP A 53 -7.12 -3.20 -16.36
N ILE A 54 -6.27 -3.02 -17.39
CA ILE A 54 -5.00 -2.29 -17.27
C ILE A 54 -5.26 -0.83 -16.92
N ASP A 55 -6.25 -0.21 -17.53
CA ASP A 55 -6.51 1.22 -17.32
C ASP A 55 -6.94 1.51 -15.87
N SER A 56 -7.93 0.78 -15.33
CA SER A 56 -8.29 0.86 -13.91
C SER A 56 -7.12 0.54 -12.98
N THR A 57 -6.26 -0.40 -13.37
CA THR A 57 -5.07 -0.75 -12.58
C THR A 57 -4.07 0.40 -12.52
N LEU A 58 -3.88 1.13 -13.61
CA LEU A 58 -3.01 2.32 -13.62
C LEU A 58 -3.58 3.45 -12.76
N TRP A 59 -4.90 3.66 -12.76
CA TRP A 59 -5.56 4.58 -11.83
C TRP A 59 -5.39 4.15 -10.38
N PHE A 60 -5.57 2.87 -10.07
CA PHE A 60 -5.35 2.32 -8.73
C PHE A 60 -3.93 2.62 -8.23
N LEU A 61 -2.90 2.34 -9.05
CA LEU A 61 -1.51 2.65 -8.70
C LEU A 61 -1.27 4.16 -8.52
N ALA A 62 -1.93 4.98 -9.33
CA ALA A 62 -1.80 6.43 -9.25
C ALA A 62 -2.44 6.99 -7.97
N TYR A 63 -3.62 6.52 -7.58
CA TYR A 63 -4.25 6.93 -6.32
C TYR A 63 -3.48 6.47 -5.09
N ASP A 64 -2.94 5.25 -5.12
CA ASP A 64 -2.12 4.71 -4.03
C ASP A 64 -0.92 5.62 -3.75
N VAL A 65 -0.28 6.10 -4.81
CA VAL A 65 0.82 7.06 -4.73
C VAL A 65 0.34 8.46 -4.36
N ALA A 66 -0.71 8.97 -5.01
CA ALA A 66 -1.20 10.33 -4.79
C ALA A 66 -1.63 10.56 -3.35
N PHE A 67 -2.31 9.60 -2.75
CA PHE A 67 -2.82 9.66 -1.38
C PHE A 67 -1.81 9.20 -0.32
N ILE A 68 -0.60 8.82 -0.73
CA ILE A 68 0.44 8.28 0.16
C ILE A 68 -0.13 7.14 1.01
N ASN A 69 -0.70 6.11 0.35
CA ASN A 69 -1.16 4.93 1.05
C ASN A 69 0.04 4.11 1.54
N SER A 70 0.34 4.23 2.84
CA SER A 70 1.54 3.61 3.41
C SER A 70 1.42 2.10 3.60
N ASP A 71 0.22 1.57 3.49
CA ASP A 71 -0.08 0.13 3.62
C ASP A 71 -0.52 -0.51 2.31
N GLY A 72 -0.79 0.28 1.28
CA GLY A 72 -1.30 -0.15 0.01
C GLY A 72 -0.32 -0.93 -0.87
N TYR A 73 -0.77 -1.23 -2.08
CA TYR A 73 0.01 -2.01 -3.04
C TYR A 73 1.37 -1.40 -3.34
N TRP A 74 1.45 -0.07 -3.50
CA TRP A 74 2.69 0.61 -3.86
C TRP A 74 3.82 0.38 -2.87
N THR A 75 3.52 0.34 -1.59
CA THR A 75 4.50 0.24 -0.49
C THR A 75 4.66 -1.18 0.03
N ARG A 76 3.59 -1.93 0.15
CA ARG A 76 3.57 -3.24 0.83
C ARG A 76 3.08 -4.40 -0.02
N ALA A 77 2.49 -4.16 -1.18
CA ALA A 77 1.78 -5.14 -2.00
C ALA A 77 0.58 -5.77 -1.25
N SER A 78 -0.07 -5.00 -0.37
CA SER A 78 -1.25 -5.36 0.43
C SER A 78 -2.43 -4.43 0.13
N ASP A 79 -3.50 -4.59 0.85
CA ASP A 79 -4.70 -3.75 0.92
C ASP A 79 -5.38 -3.51 -0.44
N TYR A 80 -5.51 -4.59 -1.20
CA TYR A 80 -6.31 -4.61 -2.41
C TYR A 80 -7.04 -5.94 -2.54
N SER A 81 -8.20 -5.89 -3.18
CA SER A 81 -8.94 -7.05 -3.64
C SER A 81 -8.87 -7.15 -5.16
N ILE A 82 -9.09 -8.33 -5.69
CA ILE A 82 -9.21 -8.57 -7.12
C ILE A 82 -10.57 -9.18 -7.43
N TYR A 83 -11.24 -8.64 -8.43
CA TYR A 83 -12.57 -9.11 -8.85
C TYR A 83 -12.47 -9.67 -10.27
N LEU A 84 -12.88 -10.92 -10.43
CA LEU A 84 -13.01 -11.56 -11.74
C LEU A 84 -14.44 -11.36 -12.25
N ASP A 85 -14.59 -10.61 -13.32
CA ASP A 85 -15.89 -10.38 -13.93
C ASP A 85 -16.39 -11.56 -14.75
N LYS A 86 -17.61 -11.43 -15.29
CA LYS A 86 -18.24 -12.50 -16.09
C LYS A 86 -17.57 -12.70 -17.46
N ALA A 87 -16.82 -11.72 -17.94
CA ALA A 87 -16.05 -11.80 -19.18
C ALA A 87 -14.68 -12.47 -18.98
N GLY A 88 -14.30 -12.77 -17.73
CA GLY A 88 -13.00 -13.37 -17.40
C GLY A 88 -11.89 -12.35 -17.19
N LYS A 89 -12.22 -11.08 -17.05
CA LYS A 89 -11.27 -9.99 -16.83
C LYS A 89 -11.20 -9.64 -15.35
N PHE A 90 -9.98 -9.47 -14.83
CA PHE A 90 -9.73 -9.04 -13.46
C PHE A 90 -9.74 -7.51 -13.33
N HIS A 91 -10.30 -7.04 -12.23
CA HIS A 91 -10.30 -5.65 -11.80
C HIS A 91 -9.66 -5.53 -10.43
N ILE A 92 -8.80 -4.53 -10.24
CA ILE A 92 -8.20 -4.24 -8.93
C ILE A 92 -9.13 -3.29 -8.17
N ILE A 93 -9.43 -3.66 -6.93
CA ILE A 93 -10.30 -2.88 -6.05
C ILE A 93 -9.49 -2.45 -4.83
N PRO A 94 -9.36 -1.14 -4.56
CA PRO A 94 -8.72 -0.67 -3.33
C PRO A 94 -9.48 -1.16 -2.11
N HIS A 95 -8.74 -1.52 -1.07
CA HIS A 95 -9.28 -1.99 0.19
C HIS A 95 -8.47 -1.38 1.33
N ASP A 96 -9.12 -1.09 2.46
CA ASP A 96 -8.50 -0.60 3.71
C ASP A 96 -7.50 0.56 3.52
N MET A 97 -7.96 1.65 2.93
CA MET A 97 -7.13 2.83 2.67
C MET A 97 -6.96 3.76 3.90
N ASN A 98 -7.12 3.23 5.12
CA ASN A 98 -7.05 3.98 6.37
C ASN A 98 -5.67 4.57 6.69
N GLU A 99 -4.61 4.04 6.07
CA GLU A 99 -3.22 4.52 6.21
C GLU A 99 -2.84 5.55 5.13
N SER A 100 -3.85 6.13 4.44
CA SER A 100 -3.67 7.23 3.48
C SER A 100 -3.58 8.61 4.15
N PHE A 101 -3.16 9.61 3.39
CA PHE A 101 -3.10 11.03 3.79
C PHE A 101 -2.13 11.32 4.95
N ARG A 102 -1.12 10.49 5.12
CA ARG A 102 -0.11 10.67 6.16
C ARG A 102 1.23 11.09 5.56
N GLU A 103 1.94 11.97 6.25
CA GLU A 103 3.34 12.21 5.95
C GLU A 103 4.14 10.91 6.12
N MET A 104 4.88 10.53 5.10
CA MET A 104 5.86 9.46 5.26
C MET A 104 7.02 9.98 6.12
N ARG A 105 6.95 9.68 7.40
CA ARG A 105 8.06 9.99 8.32
C ARG A 105 9.28 9.19 7.89
N SER A 106 10.29 9.88 7.37
CA SER A 106 11.63 9.30 7.22
C SER A 106 12.00 8.68 8.56
N GLY A 107 12.31 7.38 8.55
CA GLY A 107 12.49 6.55 9.73
C GLY A 107 13.43 7.13 10.79
N ARG A 108 12.94 8.08 11.56
CA ARG A 108 13.46 8.30 12.90
C ARG A 108 13.08 7.08 13.69
N ARG A 109 14.04 6.17 13.86
CA ARG A 109 14.03 5.17 14.92
C ARG A 109 13.33 5.82 16.12
N ARG A 110 12.20 5.26 16.49
CA ARG A 110 11.63 5.50 17.82
C ARG A 110 12.70 5.03 18.80
N GLY A 111 13.59 5.94 19.16
CA GLY A 111 14.46 5.75 20.30
C GLY A 111 13.54 5.51 21.47
N GLY A 112 13.56 4.30 21.98
CA GLY A 112 12.83 3.93 23.16
C GLY A 112 13.26 4.85 24.31
N GLY A 113 12.45 5.85 24.57
CA GLY A 113 12.47 6.61 25.82
C GLY A 113 11.88 5.72 26.91
N GLY A 114 12.64 4.74 27.36
CA GLY A 114 12.38 4.00 28.60
C GLY A 114 12.81 4.88 29.74
N GLY A 115 11.91 5.71 30.23
CA GLY A 115 12.05 6.38 31.53
C GLY A 115 11.88 5.38 32.66
N GLY A 116 12.90 5.19 33.41
CA GLY A 116 13.10 5.09 34.81
C GLY A 116 12.18 4.23 35.68
N GLY A 117 12.75 3.47 36.54
CA GLY A 117 12.10 2.96 37.71
C GLY A 117 12.77 1.69 38.24
N GLY A 118 13.82 1.88 38.98
CA GLY A 118 14.54 0.81 39.62
C GLY A 118 13.69 0.03 40.63
N ARG A 119 14.10 -1.22 40.84
CA ARG A 119 14.25 -1.78 42.18
C ARG A 119 15.10 -3.04 42.12
N ARG A 120 16.14 -2.99 42.95
CA ARG A 120 17.02 -4.11 43.32
C ARG A 120 16.20 -5.24 43.92
N GLY A 121 16.47 -6.47 43.47
CA GLY A 121 16.12 -7.70 44.13
C GLY A 121 17.24 -8.70 43.92
N ARG A 122 18.12 -8.72 44.87
CA ARG A 122 19.24 -9.67 45.04
C ARG A 122 18.69 -10.92 45.74
N PHE A 123 19.00 -12.10 45.21
CA PHE A 123 19.09 -13.45 45.86
C PHE A 123 19.22 -14.44 44.71
N GLY A 124 20.14 -15.32 44.61
CA GLY A 124 20.91 -16.13 45.53
C GLY A 124 21.34 -17.29 44.67
N GLY A 125 22.63 -17.65 44.70
CA GLY A 125 23.26 -18.65 43.84
C GLY A 125 22.89 -20.09 44.23
N GLY A 126 23.11 -20.99 43.25
CA GLY A 126 23.17 -22.43 43.43
C GLY A 126 23.92 -23.06 42.27
N PRO A 127 24.84 -24.00 42.49
CA PRO A 127 25.85 -24.44 41.54
C PRO A 127 25.46 -25.68 40.73
N GLY A 128 25.95 -25.76 39.52
CA GLY A 128 26.47 -26.99 38.91
C GLY A 128 25.49 -27.95 38.27
N GLY A 129 25.50 -28.01 36.93
CA GLY A 129 25.09 -29.16 36.14
C GLY A 129 25.86 -29.14 34.80
N PRO A 130 26.42 -30.31 34.34
CA PRO A 130 27.30 -30.36 33.17
C PRO A 130 26.51 -30.19 31.83
N PRO A 131 27.22 -29.80 30.75
CA PRO A 131 26.59 -29.61 29.43
C PRO A 131 26.32 -30.97 28.77
N GLN A 132 25.07 -31.21 28.42
CA GLN A 132 24.72 -32.32 27.51
C GLN A 132 24.76 -31.82 26.08
N SER A 133 25.72 -32.34 25.33
CA SER A 133 25.78 -32.29 23.88
C SER A 133 24.80 -33.30 23.30
N GLY A 134 23.68 -32.79 22.69
CA GLY A 134 22.77 -33.58 21.87
C GLY A 134 22.98 -33.25 20.38
N PRO A 135 22.82 -34.21 19.44
CA PRO A 135 23.09 -34.02 18.02
C PRO A 135 22.03 -33.13 17.38
N GLY A 136 22.48 -32.26 16.46
CA GLY A 136 21.69 -31.28 15.77
C GLY A 136 20.50 -31.86 15.01
N GLY A 137 19.33 -31.37 15.37
CA GLY A 137 18.12 -31.51 14.55
C GLY A 137 18.08 -30.44 13.44
N PRO A 138 17.41 -30.73 12.33
CA PRO A 138 17.29 -29.76 11.24
C PRO A 138 16.53 -28.52 11.73
N PRO A 139 16.80 -27.31 11.17
CA PRO A 139 16.11 -26.11 11.58
C PRO A 139 14.63 -26.23 11.21
N GLN A 140 13.77 -26.36 12.21
CA GLN A 140 12.34 -26.18 12.06
C GLN A 140 12.09 -24.71 11.78
N GLY A 141 11.80 -24.40 10.52
CA GLY A 141 11.16 -23.15 10.15
C GLY A 141 9.77 -23.10 10.80
N GLY A 142 9.66 -22.48 11.95
CA GLY A 142 8.36 -22.17 12.57
C GLY A 142 7.55 -21.27 11.65
N PRO A 143 6.19 -21.36 11.66
CA PRO A 143 5.34 -20.43 10.97
C PRO A 143 5.69 -19.02 11.47
N GLY A 144 6.02 -18.10 10.53
CA GLY A 144 6.47 -16.76 10.84
C GLY A 144 5.52 -16.09 11.81
N GLY A 145 6.05 -15.70 12.96
CA GLY A 145 5.36 -14.79 13.88
C GLY A 145 4.95 -13.53 13.13
N PRO A 146 4.02 -12.69 13.66
CA PRO A 146 3.59 -11.48 13.00
C PRO A 146 4.82 -10.67 12.62
N GLY A 147 5.12 -10.67 11.33
CA GLY A 147 6.34 -10.11 10.77
C GLY A 147 6.46 -8.66 11.17
N GLY A 148 7.64 -8.28 11.65
CA GLY A 148 7.97 -6.87 11.76
C GLY A 148 7.61 -6.14 10.47
N PRO A 149 7.35 -4.81 10.52
CA PRO A 149 6.92 -4.07 9.35
C PRO A 149 7.86 -4.39 8.18
N PRO A 150 7.30 -4.78 7.01
CA PRO A 150 8.12 -5.12 5.87
C PRO A 150 9.03 -3.93 5.55
N PRO A 151 10.23 -4.16 5.01
CA PRO A 151 11.13 -3.09 4.66
C PRO A 151 10.40 -2.14 3.71
N THR A 152 10.23 -0.89 4.13
CA THR A 152 9.70 0.18 3.30
C THR A 152 10.62 0.37 2.10
N ASP A 153 10.04 0.62 0.94
CA ASP A 153 10.80 0.95 -0.27
C ASP A 153 11.73 2.15 0.04
N PRO A 154 13.06 2.01 -0.09
CA PRO A 154 13.98 3.09 0.19
C PRO A 154 13.82 4.29 -0.75
N SER A 155 13.08 4.15 -1.85
CA SER A 155 12.68 5.25 -2.73
C SER A 155 11.50 6.07 -2.19
N ALA A 156 10.82 5.59 -1.14
CA ALA A 156 9.83 6.38 -0.45
C ALA A 156 10.53 7.57 0.22
N GLY A 157 10.30 8.76 -0.29
CA GLY A 157 10.86 10.00 0.26
C GLY A 157 10.34 10.29 1.65
N SER A 158 10.99 11.22 2.35
CA SER A 158 10.49 11.75 3.63
C SER A 158 9.41 12.81 3.40
N GLY A 159 8.46 12.91 4.30
CA GLY A 159 7.38 13.90 4.24
C GLY A 159 6.31 13.56 3.19
N PHE A 160 5.85 14.54 2.42
CA PHE A 160 4.87 14.38 1.35
C PHE A 160 5.43 13.66 0.10
N GLY A 161 6.61 13.07 0.21
CA GLY A 161 7.48 12.67 -0.88
C GLY A 161 7.39 11.20 -1.31
N LEU A 162 6.25 10.50 -1.22
CA LEU A 162 6.13 9.23 -1.93
C LEU A 162 6.32 9.52 -3.43
N LYS A 163 7.44 9.04 -3.96
CA LYS A 163 7.85 9.35 -5.34
C LYS A 163 6.89 8.74 -6.33
N PRO A 164 6.58 9.43 -7.45
CA PRO A 164 5.80 8.87 -8.56
C PRO A 164 6.36 7.57 -9.11
N MET A 165 7.68 7.41 -9.06
CA MET A 165 8.35 6.17 -9.46
C MET A 165 9.16 5.62 -8.30
N ALA A 166 9.01 4.34 -8.06
CA ALA A 166 9.78 3.58 -7.07
C ALA A 166 10.73 2.61 -7.76
N SER A 167 11.57 1.93 -6.97
CA SER A 167 12.43 0.86 -7.49
C SER A 167 11.60 -0.26 -8.11
N MET A 168 11.99 -0.71 -9.30
CA MET A 168 11.33 -1.79 -10.03
C MET A 168 11.83 -3.12 -9.50
N THR A 169 11.09 -3.71 -8.56
CA THR A 169 11.40 -5.01 -7.96
C THR A 169 10.30 -6.01 -8.27
N ASP A 170 10.66 -7.29 -8.34
CA ASP A 170 9.71 -8.38 -8.59
C ASP A 170 8.70 -8.60 -7.45
N ARG A 171 8.87 -7.89 -6.34
CA ARG A 171 7.90 -7.88 -5.25
C ARG A 171 6.57 -7.25 -5.68
N PHE A 172 6.59 -6.29 -6.61
CA PHE A 172 5.46 -5.48 -7.02
C PHE A 172 5.18 -5.59 -8.52
N PRO A 173 4.76 -6.76 -9.03
CA PRO A 173 4.66 -7.00 -10.48
C PRO A 173 3.72 -6.04 -11.22
N LEU A 174 2.57 -5.66 -10.63
CA LEU A 174 1.71 -4.65 -11.27
C LEU A 174 2.48 -3.35 -11.54
N ARG A 175 3.29 -2.90 -10.58
CA ARG A 175 4.11 -1.71 -10.73
C ARG A 175 5.29 -1.95 -11.67
N SER A 176 6.11 -2.97 -11.38
CA SER A 176 7.37 -3.19 -12.09
C SER A 176 7.17 -3.63 -13.53
N LYS A 177 6.16 -4.45 -13.82
CA LYS A 177 5.91 -4.96 -15.17
C LYS A 177 5.11 -3.97 -16.02
N LEU A 178 4.03 -3.38 -15.49
CA LEU A 178 3.24 -2.42 -16.25
C LEU A 178 4.01 -1.14 -16.54
N LEU A 179 4.70 -0.57 -15.53
CA LEU A 179 5.43 0.68 -15.72
C LEU A 179 6.80 0.52 -16.42
N ALA A 180 7.22 -0.71 -16.72
CA ALA A 180 8.32 -0.95 -17.65
C ALA A 180 7.92 -0.66 -19.10
N VAL A 181 6.62 -0.78 -19.44
CA VAL A 181 6.08 -0.44 -20.77
C VAL A 181 5.96 1.08 -20.88
N PRO A 182 6.64 1.74 -21.83
CA PRO A 182 6.67 3.21 -21.91
C PRO A 182 5.30 3.86 -22.02
N GLU A 183 4.40 3.29 -22.82
CA GLU A 183 3.04 3.78 -23.01
C GLU A 183 2.19 3.71 -21.73
N LEU A 184 2.29 2.61 -20.99
CA LEU A 184 1.58 2.45 -19.72
C LEU A 184 2.15 3.35 -18.63
N LYS A 185 3.47 3.55 -18.63
CA LYS A 185 4.13 4.52 -17.74
C LYS A 185 3.65 5.94 -18.02
N ALA A 186 3.56 6.33 -19.30
CA ALA A 186 3.06 7.65 -19.68
C ALA A 186 1.60 7.85 -19.22
N LYS A 187 0.73 6.87 -19.44
CA LYS A 187 -0.66 6.88 -18.93
C LYS A 187 -0.71 7.01 -17.41
N TYR A 188 0.07 6.21 -16.69
CA TYR A 188 0.14 6.27 -15.24
C TYR A 188 0.56 7.67 -14.73
N LEU A 189 1.57 8.27 -15.34
CA LEU A 189 2.03 9.62 -14.97
C LEU A 189 0.97 10.69 -15.31
N ALA A 190 0.24 10.52 -16.43
CA ALA A 190 -0.89 11.39 -16.77
C ALA A 190 -2.04 11.26 -15.75
N ASN A 191 -2.34 10.05 -15.27
CA ASN A 191 -3.30 9.84 -14.19
C ASN A 191 -2.86 10.54 -12.90
N LEU A 192 -1.59 10.43 -12.51
CA LEU A 192 -1.05 11.15 -11.36
C LEU A 192 -1.19 12.66 -11.49
N LYS A 193 -0.90 13.21 -12.68
CA LYS A 193 -1.08 14.63 -12.98
C LYS A 193 -2.53 15.03 -12.83
N SER A 194 -3.45 14.23 -13.39
CA SER A 194 -4.89 14.48 -13.28
C SER A 194 -5.37 14.49 -11.83
N ILE A 195 -4.98 13.49 -11.02
CA ILE A 195 -5.33 13.44 -9.60
C ILE A 195 -4.77 14.67 -8.86
N ALA A 196 -3.52 15.02 -9.13
CA ALA A 196 -2.90 16.17 -8.47
C ALA A 196 -3.57 17.50 -8.81
N ALA A 197 -3.95 17.69 -10.07
CA ALA A 197 -4.57 18.92 -10.54
C ALA A 197 -6.06 19.05 -10.15
N ASN A 198 -6.80 17.94 -10.17
CA ASN A 198 -8.25 17.94 -10.02
C ASN A 198 -8.71 17.45 -8.65
N ASP A 199 -8.32 16.22 -8.26
CA ASP A 199 -8.87 15.56 -7.07
C ASP A 199 -8.25 16.10 -5.78
N LEU A 200 -6.94 16.44 -5.81
CA LEU A 200 -6.24 17.08 -4.69
C LEU A 200 -6.39 18.62 -4.69
N SER A 201 -7.17 19.19 -5.61
CA SER A 201 -7.45 20.64 -5.58
C SER A 201 -8.22 21.03 -4.31
N ALA A 202 -8.00 22.26 -3.83
CA ALA A 202 -8.70 22.76 -2.65
C ALA A 202 -10.23 22.74 -2.81
N GLU A 203 -10.71 22.96 -4.03
CA GLU A 203 -12.13 22.96 -4.34
C GLU A 203 -12.73 21.56 -4.26
N THR A 204 -12.14 20.58 -4.94
CA THR A 204 -12.66 19.20 -4.98
C THR A 204 -12.42 18.50 -3.65
N PHE A 205 -11.18 18.42 -3.20
CA PHE A 205 -10.81 17.69 -1.99
C PHE A 205 -11.45 18.29 -0.73
N GLY A 206 -11.35 19.61 -0.59
CA GLY A 206 -11.93 20.31 0.56
C GLY A 206 -13.45 20.18 0.63
N THR A 207 -14.15 20.20 -0.50
CA THR A 207 -15.59 19.96 -0.57
C THR A 207 -15.96 18.55 -0.13
N VAL A 208 -15.22 17.53 -0.59
CA VAL A 208 -15.44 16.13 -0.20
C VAL A 208 -15.19 15.95 1.29
N VAL A 209 -14.07 16.46 1.82
CA VAL A 209 -13.75 16.41 3.25
C VAL A 209 -14.85 17.06 4.09
N ALA A 210 -15.29 18.26 3.72
CA ALA A 210 -16.34 18.97 4.44
C ALA A 210 -17.65 18.16 4.44
N LYS A 211 -18.08 17.68 3.28
CA LYS A 211 -19.32 16.90 3.14
C LYS A 211 -19.30 15.61 3.94
N LEU A 212 -18.21 14.84 3.87
CA LEU A 212 -18.10 13.59 4.61
C LEU A 212 -17.99 13.81 6.11
N SER A 213 -17.22 14.82 6.54
CA SER A 213 -17.10 15.12 7.96
C SER A 213 -18.44 15.59 8.57
N ASP A 214 -19.22 16.39 7.85
CA ASP A 214 -20.57 16.81 8.32
C ASP A 214 -21.49 15.59 8.52
N VAL A 215 -21.41 14.56 7.65
CA VAL A 215 -22.20 13.32 7.77
C VAL A 215 -21.83 12.50 9.00
N ILE A 216 -20.53 12.38 9.31
CA ILE A 216 -20.06 11.48 10.39
C ILE A 216 -19.81 12.17 11.73
N ALA A 217 -19.78 13.51 11.79
CA ALA A 217 -19.36 14.27 12.97
C ALA A 217 -20.10 13.89 14.26
N ALA A 218 -21.42 13.70 14.17
CA ALA A 218 -22.25 13.34 15.34
C ALA A 218 -21.90 11.95 15.90
N GLU A 219 -21.65 10.98 15.01
CA GLU A 219 -21.30 9.64 15.41
C GLU A 219 -19.85 9.55 15.92
N VAL A 220 -18.92 10.25 15.29
CA VAL A 220 -17.54 10.38 15.78
C VAL A 220 -17.53 10.97 17.20
N LYS A 221 -18.37 11.96 17.50
CA LYS A 221 -18.47 12.54 18.83
C LYS A 221 -18.95 11.55 19.88
N LYS A 222 -19.87 10.65 19.54
CA LYS A 222 -20.45 9.63 20.44
C LYS A 222 -19.52 8.41 20.60
N ASP A 223 -18.66 8.13 19.63
CA ASP A 223 -17.81 6.96 19.67
C ASP A 223 -16.76 7.06 20.77
N SER A 224 -16.95 6.25 21.83
CA SER A 224 -16.03 6.13 22.95
C SER A 224 -14.84 5.21 22.69
N ARG A 225 -14.83 4.48 21.56
CA ARG A 225 -13.77 3.50 21.18
C ARG A 225 -12.84 4.01 20.08
N LYS A 226 -13.07 5.22 19.56
CA LYS A 226 -12.19 5.79 18.54
C LYS A 226 -10.75 5.96 19.05
N LEU A 227 -9.80 5.78 18.17
CA LEU A 227 -8.37 5.82 18.46
C LEU A 227 -7.82 7.25 18.64
N THR A 228 -8.60 8.28 18.30
CA THR A 228 -8.20 9.68 18.34
C THR A 228 -9.21 10.51 19.15
N THR A 229 -8.87 11.75 19.49
CA THR A 229 -9.75 12.66 20.21
C THR A 229 -10.72 13.37 19.25
N ASN A 230 -11.82 13.93 19.79
CA ASN A 230 -12.73 14.79 19.03
C ASN A 230 -11.98 16.00 18.44
N SER A 231 -11.09 16.62 19.22
CA SER A 231 -10.30 17.75 18.76
C SER A 231 -9.33 17.39 17.62
N ALA A 232 -8.79 16.17 17.60
CA ALA A 232 -7.97 15.69 16.49
C ALA A 232 -8.80 15.52 15.20
N PHE A 233 -10.04 14.99 15.31
CA PHE A 233 -10.96 14.91 14.19
C PHE A 233 -11.32 16.31 13.66
N GLU A 234 -11.69 17.23 14.53
CA GLU A 234 -12.03 18.61 14.18
C GLU A 234 -10.84 19.33 13.50
N ALA A 235 -9.64 19.16 14.03
CA ALA A 235 -8.42 19.74 13.42
C ALA A 235 -8.11 19.14 12.04
N ALA A 236 -8.35 17.84 11.87
CA ALA A 236 -8.12 17.16 10.57
C ALA A 236 -9.12 17.63 9.52
N THR A 237 -10.40 17.79 9.89
CA THR A 237 -11.51 18.07 8.95
C THR A 237 -11.93 19.54 8.91
N LYS A 238 -11.17 20.42 9.60
CA LYS A 238 -11.45 21.87 9.59
C LYS A 238 -11.59 22.40 8.18
N LYS A 239 -12.67 23.15 7.91
CA LYS A 239 -12.94 23.76 6.62
C LYS A 239 -11.86 24.79 6.28
N GLY A 240 -11.58 24.94 4.98
CA GLY A 240 -10.57 25.87 4.48
C GLY A 240 -9.14 25.34 4.57
N SER A 241 -8.17 26.20 4.30
CA SER A 241 -6.75 25.85 4.22
C SER A 241 -6.13 25.37 5.53
N ASP A 242 -6.77 25.60 6.66
CA ASP A 242 -6.23 25.28 7.99
C ASP A 242 -6.41 23.82 8.39
N GLY A 243 -7.34 23.10 7.77
CA GLY A 243 -7.56 21.68 8.04
C GLY A 243 -6.35 20.82 7.63
N ALA A 244 -5.97 19.86 8.47
CA ALA A 244 -4.78 19.05 8.19
C ALA A 244 -4.91 18.25 6.89
N LEU A 245 -6.11 17.74 6.56
CA LEU A 245 -6.37 17.06 5.30
C LEU A 245 -6.25 18.00 4.10
N ASN A 246 -6.75 19.23 4.20
CA ASN A 246 -6.66 20.21 3.12
C ASN A 246 -5.20 20.68 2.91
N LYS A 247 -4.43 20.84 3.98
CA LYS A 247 -2.97 21.11 3.89
C LYS A 247 -2.25 19.97 3.19
N PHE A 248 -2.54 18.74 3.59
CA PHE A 248 -1.99 17.56 2.91
C PHE A 248 -2.28 17.61 1.41
N ALA A 249 -3.54 17.79 1.02
CA ALA A 249 -3.93 17.83 -0.39
C ALA A 249 -3.19 18.91 -1.18
N ALA A 250 -3.11 20.13 -0.65
CA ALA A 250 -2.42 21.24 -1.29
C ALA A 250 -0.91 20.99 -1.46
N GLU A 251 -0.24 20.54 -0.41
CA GLU A 251 1.20 20.25 -0.45
C GLU A 251 1.52 19.04 -1.33
N ARG A 252 0.65 18.02 -1.31
CA ARG A 252 0.80 16.84 -2.16
C ARG A 252 0.55 17.13 -3.63
N SER A 253 -0.48 17.89 -3.95
CA SER A 253 -0.74 18.39 -5.31
C SER A 253 0.47 19.15 -5.85
N LYS A 254 0.96 20.13 -5.09
CA LYS A 254 2.15 20.91 -5.45
C LYS A 254 3.36 20.01 -5.70
N TYR A 255 3.67 19.09 -4.79
CA TYR A 255 4.79 18.17 -4.93
C TYR A 255 4.71 17.33 -6.22
N LEU A 256 3.52 16.79 -6.52
CA LEU A 256 3.32 15.96 -7.72
C LEU A 256 3.45 16.79 -9.00
N LEU A 257 2.79 17.95 -9.08
CA LEU A 257 2.82 18.82 -10.26
C LEU A 257 4.21 19.41 -10.53
N GLU A 258 5.00 19.65 -9.47
CA GLU A 258 6.37 20.12 -9.59
C GLU A 258 7.40 19.02 -9.88
N HIS A 259 7.00 17.74 -9.76
CA HIS A 259 7.91 16.62 -9.96
C HIS A 259 8.40 16.54 -11.42
N PRO A 260 9.72 16.36 -11.68
CA PRO A 260 10.29 16.36 -13.05
C PRO A 260 9.56 15.44 -14.03
N LEU A 261 9.26 14.19 -13.62
CA LEU A 261 8.56 13.22 -14.47
C LEU A 261 7.15 13.67 -14.88
N ILE A 262 6.48 14.48 -14.08
CA ILE A 262 5.16 15.01 -14.39
C ILE A 262 5.28 16.23 -15.32
N LYS A 263 6.28 17.10 -15.08
CA LYS A 263 6.56 18.27 -15.93
C LYS A 263 7.00 17.88 -17.34
N GLU A 264 7.70 16.77 -17.49
CA GLU A 264 8.13 16.26 -18.80
C GLU A 264 6.96 15.86 -19.72
N LEU A 265 5.78 15.56 -19.17
CA LEU A 265 4.58 15.26 -19.95
C LEU A 265 4.03 16.48 -20.72
N GLU A 266 4.50 17.68 -20.43
CA GLU A 266 4.05 18.94 -21.07
C GLU A 266 4.94 19.32 -22.27
N ARG A 267 6.00 18.59 -22.52
CA ARG A 267 6.95 18.82 -23.61
C ARG A 267 6.73 17.90 -24.79
#